data_f84a595808e9763d9331ed56a328fff6
#
_entry.id   f84a595808e9763d9331ed56a328fff6
#
_cell.length_a   1.000
_cell.length_b   1.000
_cell.length_c   1.000
_cell.angle_alpha   90.00
_cell.angle_beta   90.00
_cell.angle_gamma   90.00
#
_symmetry.space_group_name_H-M   'P 1'
#
loop_
_entity.id
_entity.type
_entity.pdbx_description
1 polymer ?
#
loop_
_entity_poly.entity_id
_entity_poly.type
_entity_poly.pdbx_seq_one_letter_code
_entity_poly.pdbx_strand_id
1 'polypeptide(L)'
;MAMTFYSLGAAQEVTGSKHILEINGRQIMVDCGAFQGKRNESDDKNRNFDVACDKLESVILTHAHYDHCGLLPVLTKKGFKGNIYATPATRALADLIMMDSAHIQARDAEYLRKQAARKGEKFTWTPLFNEKDVINAANQIVTLSYERNMFIAPDVQLKFFDAGHILGSAFASVSISGQRKDDTINVLFTGDIGRNNKPIIRNPSTDVPAPDYIVLESTYGDRKHEDVDVAMDELAQIVKRAIAQGGKIIIPAFAIERTQELVYYFHMLVDRKIIPQIPIYVDSPMATNATSIFQVHPECYDKKTHDAFLVHHKNPFGFNALKFVTSVEESKSLNQKEGPMVIISADGMCEAGRILHHLANNISDSRNTI
;
A
#
# COMPACT_ATOMS: atom_id res chain seq x y z
N MET A 1 -6.60 -18.71 -30.90
CA MET A 1 -5.76 -17.91 -29.99
C MET A 1 -5.17 -18.84 -28.94
N ALA A 2 -3.84 -18.83 -28.73
CA ALA A 2 -3.20 -19.58 -27.65
C ALA A 2 -3.02 -18.63 -26.47
N MET A 3 -3.50 -19.04 -25.29
CA MET A 3 -3.41 -18.26 -24.05
C MET A 3 -2.96 -19.17 -22.92
N THR A 4 -1.99 -18.73 -22.14
CA THR A 4 -1.49 -19.42 -20.95
C THR A 4 -1.42 -18.47 -19.79
N PHE A 5 -1.81 -18.92 -18.61
CA PHE A 5 -1.72 -18.18 -17.36
C PHE A 5 -0.86 -18.95 -16.35
N TYR A 6 0.05 -18.26 -15.65
CA TYR A 6 0.80 -18.82 -14.54
C TYR A 6 1.25 -17.73 -13.55
N SER A 7 1.53 -18.12 -12.32
CA SER A 7 1.96 -17.24 -11.24
C SER A 7 3.41 -17.53 -10.83
N LEU A 8 4.17 -16.47 -10.56
CA LEU A 8 5.55 -16.51 -10.07
C LEU A 8 5.65 -16.12 -8.57
N GLY A 9 4.52 -15.94 -7.91
CA GLY A 9 4.35 -15.62 -6.50
C GLY A 9 2.89 -15.38 -6.18
N ALA A 10 2.55 -15.15 -4.92
CA ALA A 10 1.18 -15.03 -4.41
C ALA A 10 0.26 -16.20 -4.82
N ALA A 11 0.83 -17.39 -4.95
CA ALA A 11 0.11 -18.62 -5.18
C ALA A 11 0.47 -19.60 -4.06
N GLN A 12 -0.51 -19.95 -3.22
CA GLN A 12 -0.32 -20.69 -1.94
C GLN A 12 0.51 -19.91 -0.89
N GLU A 13 0.73 -18.63 -1.12
CA GLU A 13 1.36 -17.67 -0.20
C GLU A 13 0.78 -16.28 -0.44
N VAL A 14 0.93 -15.38 0.54
CA VAL A 14 0.25 -14.06 0.51
C VAL A 14 1.01 -13.03 -0.33
N THR A 15 2.35 -13.04 -0.32
CA THR A 15 3.16 -11.94 -0.86
C THR A 15 3.87 -12.27 -2.16
N GLY A 16 4.41 -11.27 -2.83
CA GLY A 16 5.19 -11.43 -4.05
C GLY A 16 4.36 -11.59 -5.31
N SER A 17 3.21 -10.90 -5.38
CA SER A 17 2.26 -10.98 -6.49
C SER A 17 2.93 -10.72 -7.85
N LYS A 18 2.95 -11.74 -8.69
CA LYS A 18 3.45 -11.72 -10.08
C LYS A 18 2.69 -12.77 -10.89
N HIS A 19 1.83 -12.31 -11.78
CA HIS A 19 1.01 -13.18 -12.62
C HIS A 19 1.32 -12.90 -14.08
N ILE A 20 1.55 -13.93 -14.86
CA ILE A 20 1.85 -13.82 -16.30
C ILE A 20 0.68 -14.33 -17.12
N LEU A 21 0.22 -13.50 -18.02
CA LEU A 21 -0.72 -13.84 -19.07
C LEU A 21 0.04 -13.85 -20.39
N GLU A 22 0.26 -15.02 -20.95
CA GLU A 22 0.90 -15.19 -22.24
C GLU A 22 -0.16 -15.34 -23.34
N ILE A 23 -0.07 -14.50 -24.39
CA ILE A 23 -1.02 -14.43 -25.49
C ILE A 23 -0.23 -14.49 -26.79
N ASN A 24 -0.38 -15.59 -27.55
CA ASN A 24 0.33 -15.79 -28.83
C ASN A 24 1.86 -15.52 -28.73
N GLY A 25 2.50 -15.92 -27.61
CA GLY A 25 3.93 -15.75 -27.35
C GLY A 25 4.37 -14.39 -26.81
N ARG A 26 3.44 -13.43 -26.60
CA ARG A 26 3.67 -12.15 -25.90
C ARG A 26 3.22 -12.27 -24.46
N GLN A 27 3.95 -11.66 -23.54
CA GLN A 27 3.66 -11.74 -22.11
C GLN A 27 3.22 -10.39 -21.55
N ILE A 28 2.14 -10.41 -20.79
CA ILE A 28 1.67 -9.30 -19.96
C ILE A 28 1.78 -9.76 -18.50
N MET A 29 2.42 -8.96 -17.67
CA MET A 29 2.50 -9.22 -16.24
C MET A 29 1.45 -8.42 -15.49
N VAL A 30 0.80 -9.02 -14.51
CA VAL A 30 -0.05 -8.33 -13.55
C VAL A 30 0.66 -8.38 -12.21
N ASP A 31 0.95 -7.21 -11.68
CA ASP A 31 1.78 -6.92 -10.51
C ASP A 31 3.24 -7.40 -10.65
N CYS A 32 4.13 -6.76 -9.89
CA CYS A 32 5.54 -7.13 -9.80
C CYS A 32 6.01 -6.91 -8.35
N GLY A 33 5.45 -7.70 -7.46
CA GLY A 33 5.56 -7.54 -6.03
C GLY A 33 6.78 -8.20 -5.41
N ALA A 34 7.17 -7.67 -4.25
CA ALA A 34 8.22 -8.26 -3.44
C ALA A 34 7.64 -9.31 -2.47
N PHE A 35 8.38 -10.38 -2.25
CA PHE A 35 8.11 -11.28 -1.14
C PHE A 35 8.45 -10.60 0.18
N GLN A 36 7.60 -10.77 1.17
CA GLN A 36 7.74 -10.24 2.53
C GLN A 36 7.70 -11.40 3.56
N GLY A 37 8.13 -11.14 4.78
CA GLY A 37 8.19 -12.12 5.85
C GLY A 37 9.61 -12.27 6.40
N LYS A 38 10.02 -13.46 6.80
CA LYS A 38 11.34 -13.68 7.39
C LYS A 38 12.45 -13.18 6.46
N ARG A 39 13.33 -12.32 6.98
CA ARG A 39 14.31 -11.54 6.23
C ARG A 39 15.13 -12.40 5.23
N ASN A 40 15.69 -13.52 5.67
CA ASN A 40 16.54 -14.34 4.81
C ASN A 40 15.74 -15.00 3.69
N GLU A 41 14.55 -15.53 3.99
CA GLU A 41 13.68 -16.19 3.01
C GLU A 41 13.16 -15.22 1.96
N SER A 42 12.73 -14.04 2.39
CA SER A 42 12.23 -13.00 1.49
C SER A 42 13.35 -12.38 0.64
N ASP A 43 14.55 -12.16 1.20
CA ASP A 43 15.71 -11.65 0.45
C ASP A 43 16.12 -12.64 -0.64
N ASP A 44 16.21 -13.94 -0.31
CA ASP A 44 16.53 -15.00 -1.29
C ASP A 44 15.49 -15.06 -2.41
N LYS A 45 14.20 -15.08 -2.09
CA LYS A 45 13.12 -15.09 -3.08
C LYS A 45 13.15 -13.85 -3.99
N ASN A 46 13.38 -12.66 -3.43
CA ASN A 46 13.44 -11.41 -4.18
C ASN A 46 14.69 -11.31 -5.08
N ARG A 47 15.81 -11.92 -4.70
CA ARG A 47 17.02 -12.01 -5.53
C ARG A 47 16.87 -12.99 -6.67
N ASN A 48 16.16 -14.10 -6.44
CA ASN A 48 15.84 -15.10 -7.44
C ASN A 48 14.66 -14.64 -8.33
N PHE A 49 14.84 -13.47 -8.95
CA PHE A 49 13.85 -12.85 -9.83
C PHE A 49 13.87 -13.52 -11.21
N ASP A 50 13.03 -14.53 -11.38
CA ASP A 50 12.93 -15.34 -12.60
C ASP A 50 11.79 -14.82 -13.51
N VAL A 51 12.01 -13.67 -14.11
CA VAL A 51 11.10 -13.05 -15.08
C VAL A 51 11.85 -12.82 -16.38
N ALA A 52 11.28 -13.30 -17.48
CA ALA A 52 11.81 -13.08 -18.83
C ALA A 52 11.47 -11.65 -19.30
N CYS A 53 12.25 -10.66 -18.81
CA CYS A 53 11.99 -9.23 -19.03
C CYS A 53 11.93 -8.83 -20.51
N ASP A 54 12.63 -9.54 -21.38
CA ASP A 54 12.67 -9.35 -22.83
C ASP A 54 11.41 -9.82 -23.56
N LYS A 55 10.62 -10.70 -22.94
CA LYS A 55 9.33 -11.18 -23.47
C LYS A 55 8.12 -10.37 -22.97
N LEU A 56 8.32 -9.54 -21.95
CA LEU A 56 7.26 -8.72 -21.40
C LEU A 56 6.96 -7.54 -22.31
N GLU A 57 5.73 -7.44 -22.77
CA GLU A 57 5.21 -6.32 -23.56
C GLU A 57 4.74 -5.18 -22.65
N SER A 58 4.06 -5.52 -21.55
CA SER A 58 3.55 -4.55 -20.59
C SER A 58 3.38 -5.15 -19.19
N VAL A 59 3.25 -4.26 -18.21
CA VAL A 59 2.88 -4.59 -16.82
C VAL A 59 1.59 -3.84 -16.47
N ILE A 60 0.70 -4.50 -15.74
CA ILE A 60 -0.50 -3.92 -15.15
C ILE A 60 -0.28 -3.92 -13.65
N LEU A 61 -0.34 -2.76 -13.00
CA LEU A 61 -0.21 -2.62 -11.55
C LEU A 61 -1.60 -2.38 -10.95
N THR A 62 -2.08 -3.33 -10.15
CA THR A 62 -3.40 -3.27 -9.53
C THR A 62 -3.47 -2.26 -8.41
N HIS A 63 -2.45 -2.22 -7.56
CA HIS A 63 -2.35 -1.27 -6.45
C HIS A 63 -0.91 -1.15 -5.92
N ALA A 64 -0.70 -0.25 -4.97
CA ALA A 64 0.64 0.17 -4.58
C ALA A 64 1.22 -0.55 -3.36
N HIS A 65 0.61 -1.63 -2.82
CA HIS A 65 1.28 -2.37 -1.75
C HIS A 65 2.61 -2.95 -2.23
N TYR A 66 3.58 -3.08 -1.32
CA TYR A 66 4.95 -3.47 -1.65
C TYR A 66 5.03 -4.89 -2.25
N ASP A 67 4.16 -5.78 -1.83
CA ASP A 67 4.02 -7.13 -2.38
C ASP A 67 3.31 -7.18 -3.75
N HIS A 68 2.92 -6.01 -4.31
CA HIS A 68 2.40 -5.84 -5.67
C HIS A 68 3.28 -4.95 -6.55
N CYS A 69 3.99 -3.96 -6.00
CA CYS A 69 4.82 -3.03 -6.78
C CYS A 69 6.33 -3.10 -6.48
N GLY A 70 6.74 -3.75 -5.39
CA GLY A 70 8.07 -3.60 -4.79
C GLY A 70 9.25 -4.06 -5.64
N LEU A 71 9.05 -4.87 -6.67
CA LEU A 71 10.11 -5.31 -7.59
C LEU A 71 10.04 -4.66 -8.98
N LEU A 72 9.18 -3.68 -9.20
CA LEU A 72 9.20 -2.89 -10.45
C LEU A 72 10.57 -2.26 -10.73
N PRO A 73 11.32 -1.71 -9.74
CA PRO A 73 12.68 -1.22 -9.99
C PRO A 73 13.66 -2.32 -10.39
N VAL A 74 13.49 -3.55 -9.89
CA VAL A 74 14.31 -4.70 -10.29
C VAL A 74 13.99 -5.11 -11.72
N LEU A 75 12.71 -5.14 -12.08
CA LEU A 75 12.24 -5.46 -13.43
C LEU A 75 12.85 -4.52 -14.47
N THR A 76 12.79 -3.20 -14.23
CA THR A 76 13.38 -2.21 -15.15
C THR A 76 14.90 -2.28 -15.20
N LYS A 77 15.55 -2.48 -14.07
CA LYS A 77 17.00 -2.72 -13.97
C LYS A 77 17.46 -3.94 -14.76
N LYS A 78 16.62 -4.99 -14.83
CA LYS A 78 16.86 -6.21 -15.63
C LYS A 78 16.51 -6.08 -17.11
N GLY A 79 16.11 -4.89 -17.54
CA GLY A 79 15.99 -4.57 -18.98
C GLY A 79 14.58 -4.49 -19.54
N PHE A 80 13.54 -4.56 -18.71
CA PHE A 80 12.17 -4.28 -19.15
C PHE A 80 12.07 -2.84 -19.68
N LYS A 81 11.47 -2.69 -20.87
CA LYS A 81 11.33 -1.39 -21.56
C LYS A 81 9.90 -1.04 -21.93
N GLY A 82 8.96 -1.91 -21.62
CA GLY A 82 7.53 -1.69 -21.87
C GLY A 82 6.92 -0.66 -20.91
N ASN A 83 5.62 -0.43 -21.05
CA ASN A 83 4.87 0.43 -20.16
C ASN A 83 4.34 -0.35 -18.94
N ILE A 84 4.24 0.35 -17.81
CA ILE A 84 3.56 -0.11 -16.60
C ILE A 84 2.27 0.69 -16.51
N TYR A 85 1.12 0.04 -16.53
CA TYR A 85 -0.18 0.71 -16.47
C TYR A 85 -0.72 0.66 -15.03
N ALA A 86 -1.10 1.82 -14.51
CA ALA A 86 -1.64 1.97 -13.15
C ALA A 86 -2.68 3.11 -13.10
N THR A 87 -3.46 3.19 -12.02
CA THR A 87 -4.25 4.40 -11.76
C THR A 87 -3.34 5.56 -11.33
N PRO A 88 -3.78 6.83 -11.45
CA PRO A 88 -2.98 7.98 -11.00
C PRO A 88 -2.56 7.89 -9.53
N ALA A 89 -3.47 7.52 -8.64
CA ALA A 89 -3.18 7.40 -7.22
C ALA A 89 -2.26 6.22 -6.91
N THR A 90 -2.44 5.08 -7.57
CA THR A 90 -1.52 3.92 -7.46
C THR A 90 -0.11 4.30 -7.88
N ARG A 91 0.06 5.06 -8.98
CA ARG A 91 1.38 5.57 -9.37
C ARG A 91 2.04 6.40 -8.28
N ALA A 92 1.32 7.38 -7.73
CA ALA A 92 1.86 8.28 -6.70
C ALA A 92 2.28 7.51 -5.43
N LEU A 93 1.46 6.55 -4.99
CA LEU A 93 1.79 5.71 -3.84
C LEU A 93 2.92 4.72 -4.13
N ALA A 94 2.97 4.11 -5.32
CA ALA A 94 4.03 3.19 -5.71
C ALA A 94 5.39 3.90 -5.76
N ASP A 95 5.45 5.12 -6.29
CA ASP A 95 6.66 5.95 -6.28
C ASP A 95 7.16 6.19 -4.86
N LEU A 96 6.25 6.53 -3.94
CA LEU A 96 6.57 6.74 -2.52
C LEU A 96 7.12 5.47 -1.87
N ILE A 97 6.45 4.33 -2.06
CA ILE A 97 6.81 3.04 -1.44
C ILE A 97 8.16 2.53 -1.96
N MET A 98 8.34 2.55 -3.28
CA MET A 98 9.58 2.10 -3.90
C MET A 98 10.77 2.96 -3.48
N MET A 99 10.58 4.30 -3.39
CA MET A 99 11.62 5.23 -2.95
C MET A 99 11.99 5.02 -1.49
N ASP A 100 11.01 4.84 -0.59
CA ASP A 100 11.26 4.53 0.82
C ASP A 100 12.03 3.20 0.97
N SER A 101 11.63 2.18 0.20
CA SER A 101 12.34 0.89 0.17
C SER A 101 13.79 1.03 -0.29
N ALA A 102 14.07 1.85 -1.31
CA ALA A 102 15.45 2.13 -1.76
C ALA A 102 16.30 2.76 -0.64
N HIS A 103 15.71 3.73 0.08
CA HIS A 103 16.38 4.37 1.23
C HIS A 103 16.63 3.40 2.39
N ILE A 104 15.66 2.52 2.69
CA ILE A 104 15.82 1.49 3.74
C ILE A 104 16.95 0.54 3.35
N GLN A 105 16.96 0.01 2.13
CA GLN A 105 18.00 -0.89 1.65
C GLN A 105 19.40 -0.25 1.67
N ALA A 106 19.50 1.04 1.33
CA ALA A 106 20.76 1.76 1.38
C ALA A 106 21.30 1.89 2.81
N ARG A 107 20.43 2.23 3.78
CA ARG A 107 20.78 2.29 5.21
C ARG A 107 21.17 0.92 5.77
N ASP A 108 20.45 -0.12 5.39
CA ASP A 108 20.77 -1.50 5.77
C ASP A 108 22.14 -1.93 5.24
N ALA A 109 22.45 -1.60 3.99
CA ALA A 109 23.78 -1.89 3.39
C ALA A 109 24.90 -1.18 4.16
N GLU A 110 24.69 0.07 4.55
CA GLU A 110 25.68 0.83 5.34
C GLU A 110 25.88 0.21 6.73
N TYR A 111 24.78 -0.16 7.40
CA TYR A 111 24.82 -0.80 8.72
C TYR A 111 25.55 -2.14 8.68
N LEU A 112 25.16 -3.01 7.75
CA LEU A 112 25.75 -4.34 7.58
C LEU A 112 27.25 -4.25 7.20
N ARG A 113 27.62 -3.28 6.37
CA ARG A 113 29.04 -3.03 6.03
C ARG A 113 29.85 -2.63 7.26
N LYS A 114 29.30 -1.74 8.11
CA LYS A 114 29.95 -1.37 9.38
C LYS A 114 30.10 -2.56 10.33
N GLN A 115 29.09 -3.43 10.39
CA GLN A 115 29.15 -4.66 11.19
C GLN A 115 30.23 -5.64 10.68
N ALA A 116 30.24 -5.92 9.38
CA ALA A 116 31.24 -6.79 8.76
C ALA A 116 32.66 -6.28 9.01
N ALA A 117 32.91 -4.96 8.84
CA ALA A 117 34.19 -4.37 9.13
C ALA A 117 34.64 -4.53 10.59
N ARG A 118 33.72 -4.41 11.56
CA ARG A 118 34.03 -4.65 13.00
C ARG A 118 34.40 -6.10 13.30
N LYS A 119 33.82 -7.06 12.53
CA LYS A 119 34.11 -8.50 12.69
C LYS A 119 35.27 -8.99 11.84
N GLY A 120 35.85 -8.15 10.98
CA GLY A 120 36.87 -8.55 10.01
C GLY A 120 36.33 -9.44 8.87
N GLU A 121 35.01 -9.40 8.64
CA GLU A 121 34.35 -10.20 7.62
C GLU A 121 34.21 -9.41 6.31
N LYS A 122 34.17 -10.15 5.19
CA LYS A 122 33.92 -9.54 3.88
C LYS A 122 32.43 -9.20 3.73
N PHE A 123 32.14 -7.95 3.42
CA PHE A 123 30.78 -7.50 3.12
C PHE A 123 30.36 -7.94 1.70
N THR A 124 29.26 -8.66 1.58
CA THR A 124 28.76 -9.20 0.30
C THR A 124 27.34 -8.80 -0.05
N TRP A 125 26.54 -8.37 0.94
CA TRP A 125 25.14 -8.00 0.70
C TRP A 125 25.04 -6.66 -0.05
N THR A 126 24.17 -6.59 -1.05
CA THR A 126 23.90 -5.38 -1.82
C THR A 126 22.41 -5.12 -1.93
N PRO A 127 21.96 -3.85 -2.00
CA PRO A 127 20.56 -3.52 -2.29
C PRO A 127 20.09 -4.15 -3.61
N LEU A 128 18.83 -4.57 -3.67
CA LEU A 128 18.20 -5.08 -4.89
C LEU A 128 18.15 -3.98 -5.95
N PHE A 129 17.81 -2.78 -5.53
CA PHE A 129 17.73 -1.58 -6.37
C PHE A 129 18.07 -0.33 -5.58
N ASN A 130 18.27 0.77 -6.25
CA ASN A 130 18.54 2.09 -5.70
C ASN A 130 17.57 3.14 -6.22
N GLU A 131 17.69 4.40 -5.78
CA GLU A 131 16.82 5.52 -6.17
C GLU A 131 16.74 5.72 -7.70
N LYS A 132 17.85 5.55 -8.43
CA LYS A 132 17.86 5.67 -9.89
C LYS A 132 17.00 4.59 -10.56
N ASP A 133 17.05 3.36 -10.02
CA ASP A 133 16.24 2.25 -10.52
C ASP A 133 14.74 2.54 -10.28
N VAL A 134 14.39 3.17 -9.14
CA VAL A 134 13.02 3.63 -8.85
C VAL A 134 12.57 4.68 -9.84
N ILE A 135 13.39 5.71 -10.08
CA ILE A 135 13.08 6.78 -11.05
C ILE A 135 12.85 6.18 -12.44
N ASN A 136 13.68 5.21 -12.85
CA ASN A 136 13.52 4.54 -14.14
C ASN A 136 12.18 3.79 -14.22
N ALA A 137 11.78 3.06 -13.16
CA ALA A 137 10.49 2.38 -13.10
C ALA A 137 9.33 3.38 -13.14
N ALA A 138 9.40 4.44 -12.35
CA ALA A 138 8.38 5.50 -12.31
C ALA A 138 8.15 6.16 -13.68
N ASN A 139 9.22 6.36 -14.46
CA ASN A 139 9.14 6.93 -15.80
C ASN A 139 8.46 6.01 -16.82
N GLN A 140 8.36 4.70 -16.55
CA GLN A 140 7.63 3.76 -17.39
C GLN A 140 6.14 3.64 -17.00
N ILE A 141 5.69 4.27 -15.89
CA ILE A 141 4.30 4.19 -15.44
C ILE A 141 3.44 5.17 -16.26
N VAL A 142 2.51 4.59 -17.02
CA VAL A 142 1.45 5.29 -17.75
C VAL A 142 0.16 5.19 -16.94
N THR A 143 -0.46 6.32 -16.63
CA THR A 143 -1.67 6.34 -15.82
C THR A 143 -2.93 6.20 -16.67
N LEU A 144 -3.86 5.40 -16.16
CA LEU A 144 -5.19 5.18 -16.74
C LEU A 144 -6.24 5.38 -15.64
N SER A 145 -7.15 6.33 -15.85
CA SER A 145 -8.28 6.55 -14.92
C SER A 145 -9.26 5.39 -14.98
N TYR A 146 -10.02 5.20 -13.87
CA TYR A 146 -11.07 4.19 -13.81
C TYR A 146 -12.05 4.31 -15.00
N GLU A 147 -12.58 3.18 -15.42
CA GLU A 147 -13.59 3.02 -16.47
C GLU A 147 -13.18 3.53 -17.86
N ARG A 148 -11.90 3.84 -18.07
CA ARG A 148 -11.34 4.17 -19.38
C ARG A 148 -10.74 2.93 -20.04
N ASN A 149 -11.02 2.75 -21.32
CA ASN A 149 -10.40 1.70 -22.12
C ASN A 149 -9.08 2.18 -22.70
N MET A 150 -8.05 1.32 -22.66
CA MET A 150 -6.76 1.56 -23.29
C MET A 150 -6.23 0.28 -23.93
N PHE A 151 -5.78 0.35 -25.18
CA PHE A 151 -5.04 -0.74 -25.78
C PHE A 151 -3.61 -0.76 -25.22
N ILE A 152 -3.24 -1.86 -24.58
CA ILE A 152 -1.91 -2.09 -24.00
C ILE A 152 -1.06 -3.02 -24.89
N ALA A 153 -1.70 -3.64 -25.87
CA ALA A 153 -1.15 -4.38 -26.99
C ALA A 153 -2.17 -4.34 -28.15
N PRO A 154 -1.82 -4.69 -29.38
CA PRO A 154 -2.71 -4.55 -30.56
C PRO A 154 -4.06 -5.24 -30.42
N ASP A 155 -4.12 -6.34 -29.70
CA ASP A 155 -5.32 -7.17 -29.47
C ASP A 155 -5.74 -7.22 -28.01
N VAL A 156 -5.13 -6.41 -27.13
CA VAL A 156 -5.38 -6.43 -25.69
C VAL A 156 -5.80 -5.06 -25.19
N GLN A 157 -7.00 -4.98 -24.64
CA GLN A 157 -7.56 -3.78 -24.04
C GLN A 157 -7.62 -3.93 -22.53
N LEU A 158 -7.15 -2.91 -21.82
CA LEU A 158 -7.20 -2.80 -20.35
C LEU A 158 -8.26 -1.80 -19.94
N LYS A 159 -8.98 -2.11 -18.87
CA LYS A 159 -9.89 -1.21 -18.17
C LYS A 159 -9.76 -1.44 -16.67
N PHE A 160 -9.60 -0.36 -15.91
CA PHE A 160 -9.59 -0.40 -14.45
C PHE A 160 -10.96 -0.11 -13.87
N PHE A 161 -11.33 -0.85 -12.82
CA PHE A 161 -12.48 -0.58 -11.94
C PHE A 161 -11.98 -0.46 -10.51
N ASP A 162 -12.64 0.35 -9.69
CA ASP A 162 -12.20 0.56 -8.31
C ASP A 162 -12.31 -0.74 -7.50
N ALA A 163 -11.22 -1.16 -6.85
CA ALA A 163 -11.18 -2.35 -6.02
C ALA A 163 -11.51 -2.05 -4.54
N GLY A 164 -11.62 -0.78 -4.14
CA GLY A 164 -11.98 -0.36 -2.79
C GLY A 164 -11.03 -0.84 -1.69
N HIS A 165 -9.80 -1.25 -2.05
CA HIS A 165 -8.83 -1.84 -1.12
C HIS A 165 -7.95 -0.77 -0.46
N ILE A 166 -7.17 -0.04 -1.26
CA ILE A 166 -6.43 1.17 -0.87
C ILE A 166 -6.66 2.26 -1.91
N LEU A 167 -6.21 3.48 -1.61
CA LEU A 167 -6.32 4.61 -2.55
C LEU A 167 -5.74 4.23 -3.91
N GLY A 168 -6.55 4.32 -4.97
CA GLY A 168 -6.14 4.01 -6.33
C GLY A 168 -6.17 2.53 -6.72
N SER A 169 -6.47 1.61 -5.79
CA SER A 169 -6.53 0.17 -6.09
C SER A 169 -7.55 -0.15 -7.17
N ALA A 170 -7.24 -1.12 -8.01
CA ALA A 170 -8.07 -1.43 -9.17
C ALA A 170 -8.21 -2.92 -9.44
N PHE A 171 -9.42 -3.33 -9.82
CA PHE A 171 -9.63 -4.51 -10.63
C PHE A 171 -9.13 -4.22 -12.05
N ALA A 172 -8.33 -5.10 -12.61
CA ALA A 172 -7.86 -5.01 -13.99
C ALA A 172 -8.66 -5.94 -14.89
N SER A 173 -9.55 -5.38 -15.68
CA SER A 173 -10.29 -6.10 -16.72
C SER A 173 -9.50 -6.07 -18.02
N VAL A 174 -9.09 -7.24 -18.49
CA VAL A 174 -8.26 -7.44 -19.68
C VAL A 174 -9.11 -8.14 -20.74
N SER A 175 -9.43 -7.43 -21.82
CA SER A 175 -10.19 -7.97 -22.97
C SER A 175 -9.22 -8.29 -24.10
N ILE A 176 -9.19 -9.55 -24.54
CA ILE A 176 -8.28 -10.06 -25.56
C ILE A 176 -9.11 -10.39 -26.81
N SER A 177 -8.90 -9.63 -27.88
CA SER A 177 -9.62 -9.81 -29.12
C SER A 177 -9.06 -10.96 -29.94
N GLY A 178 -9.92 -11.90 -30.34
CA GLY A 178 -9.58 -12.96 -31.31
C GLY A 178 -9.68 -12.47 -32.77
N GLN A 179 -9.53 -13.41 -33.70
CA GLN A 179 -9.63 -13.10 -35.13
C GLN A 179 -11.05 -12.73 -35.58
N ARG A 180 -12.06 -13.19 -34.85
CA ARG A 180 -13.46 -12.84 -35.06
C ARG A 180 -13.97 -11.97 -33.91
N LYS A 181 -14.98 -11.14 -34.17
CA LYS A 181 -15.54 -10.22 -33.17
C LYS A 181 -16.13 -10.95 -31.96
N ASP A 182 -16.59 -12.18 -32.13
CA ASP A 182 -17.19 -13.01 -31.08
C ASP A 182 -16.15 -13.89 -30.33
N ASP A 183 -14.87 -13.83 -30.73
CA ASP A 183 -13.77 -14.60 -30.10
C ASP A 183 -13.04 -13.79 -29.00
N THR A 184 -13.69 -12.78 -28.42
CA THR A 184 -13.08 -11.98 -27.33
C THR A 184 -13.11 -12.76 -26.02
N ILE A 185 -11.97 -12.83 -25.35
CA ILE A 185 -11.83 -13.43 -24.00
C ILE A 185 -11.59 -12.30 -23.01
N ASN A 186 -12.37 -12.28 -21.92
CA ASN A 186 -12.26 -11.31 -20.85
C ASN A 186 -11.68 -11.99 -19.59
N VAL A 187 -10.57 -11.47 -19.09
CA VAL A 187 -9.92 -11.93 -17.85
C VAL A 187 -9.96 -10.82 -16.82
N LEU A 188 -10.46 -11.09 -15.63
CA LEU A 188 -10.46 -10.15 -14.52
C LEU A 188 -9.38 -10.54 -13.50
N PHE A 189 -8.49 -9.61 -13.22
CA PHE A 189 -7.55 -9.70 -12.10
C PHE A 189 -8.05 -8.77 -10.99
N THR A 190 -8.31 -9.31 -9.81
CA THR A 190 -8.87 -8.51 -8.72
C THR A 190 -7.81 -7.70 -7.97
N GLY A 191 -6.53 -8.09 -8.06
CA GLY A 191 -5.61 -7.66 -7.04
C GLY A 191 -6.20 -7.98 -5.67
N ASP A 192 -5.96 -7.13 -4.68
CA ASP A 192 -6.60 -7.23 -3.37
C ASP A 192 -7.95 -6.52 -3.38
N ILE A 193 -8.96 -7.17 -2.80
CA ILE A 193 -10.34 -6.68 -2.77
C ILE A 193 -10.59 -5.94 -1.46
N GLY A 194 -11.11 -4.72 -1.57
CA GLY A 194 -11.56 -3.97 -0.42
C GLY A 194 -12.89 -4.48 0.15
N ARG A 195 -13.17 -4.07 1.38
CA ARG A 195 -14.47 -4.30 2.01
C ARG A 195 -15.41 -3.13 1.78
N ASN A 196 -16.71 -3.40 1.80
CA ASN A 196 -17.72 -2.35 1.74
C ASN A 196 -17.68 -1.43 2.99
N ASN A 197 -18.11 -0.20 2.81
CA ASN A 197 -18.23 0.81 3.87
C ASN A 197 -16.91 1.19 4.56
N LYS A 198 -15.79 1.00 3.87
CA LYS A 198 -14.53 1.59 4.29
C LYS A 198 -14.64 3.12 4.25
N PRO A 199 -14.12 3.85 5.23
CA PRO A 199 -14.12 5.31 5.17
C PRO A 199 -13.16 5.80 4.09
N ILE A 200 -13.37 7.03 3.63
CA ILE A 200 -12.52 7.77 2.70
C ILE A 200 -12.67 7.30 1.25
N ILE A 201 -12.40 6.03 0.96
CA ILE A 201 -12.37 5.48 -0.40
C ILE A 201 -13.70 4.85 -0.79
N ARG A 202 -13.90 4.66 -2.10
CA ARG A 202 -15.11 4.01 -2.64
C ARG A 202 -15.16 2.54 -2.25
N ASN A 203 -16.37 2.00 -2.28
CA ASN A 203 -16.58 0.56 -2.25
C ASN A 203 -16.04 -0.10 -3.53
N PRO A 204 -15.70 -1.40 -3.46
CA PRO A 204 -15.40 -2.16 -4.68
C PRO A 204 -16.50 -2.02 -5.72
N SER A 205 -16.13 -1.82 -6.99
CA SER A 205 -17.06 -1.71 -8.11
C SER A 205 -17.85 -3.00 -8.30
N THR A 206 -19.17 -2.87 -8.45
CA THR A 206 -20.08 -3.99 -8.77
C THR A 206 -20.43 -4.06 -10.25
N ASP A 207 -20.21 -2.99 -11.00
CA ASP A 207 -20.55 -2.87 -12.41
C ASP A 207 -19.42 -3.34 -13.35
N VAL A 208 -18.66 -4.35 -12.87
CA VAL A 208 -17.61 -5.00 -13.66
C VAL A 208 -18.27 -5.97 -14.64
N PRO A 209 -17.98 -5.87 -15.94
CA PRO A 209 -18.50 -6.83 -16.92
C PRO A 209 -18.12 -8.26 -16.54
N ALA A 210 -19.04 -9.21 -16.70
CA ALA A 210 -18.78 -10.61 -16.38
C ALA A 210 -17.58 -11.13 -17.17
N PRO A 211 -16.53 -11.61 -16.52
CA PRO A 211 -15.35 -12.15 -17.18
C PRO A 211 -15.56 -13.62 -17.56
N ASP A 212 -14.80 -14.10 -18.56
CA ASP A 212 -14.71 -15.53 -18.87
C ASP A 212 -13.80 -16.24 -17.87
N TYR A 213 -12.79 -15.54 -17.35
CA TYR A 213 -11.87 -16.03 -16.33
C TYR A 213 -11.63 -14.96 -15.26
N ILE A 214 -11.48 -15.41 -14.00
CA ILE A 214 -11.16 -14.54 -12.87
C ILE A 214 -9.93 -15.05 -12.11
N VAL A 215 -9.00 -14.15 -11.85
CA VAL A 215 -7.89 -14.36 -10.92
C VAL A 215 -8.22 -13.58 -9.66
N LEU A 216 -8.55 -14.32 -8.59
CA LEU A 216 -9.16 -13.81 -7.37
C LEU A 216 -8.25 -14.09 -6.18
N GLU A 217 -8.03 -13.07 -5.32
CA GLU A 217 -7.39 -13.26 -4.02
C GLU A 217 -8.30 -14.06 -3.08
N SER A 218 -7.70 -14.69 -2.05
CA SER A 218 -8.44 -15.45 -1.06
C SER A 218 -7.87 -15.34 0.37
N THR A 219 -7.19 -14.25 0.67
CA THR A 219 -6.49 -14.01 1.94
C THR A 219 -7.42 -14.17 3.16
N TYR A 220 -8.62 -13.64 3.09
CA TYR A 220 -9.66 -13.78 4.11
C TYR A 220 -10.87 -14.56 3.62
N GLY A 221 -10.69 -15.46 2.67
CA GLY A 221 -11.78 -16.24 2.06
C GLY A 221 -12.54 -17.17 3.02
N ASP A 222 -11.96 -17.46 4.20
CA ASP A 222 -12.50 -18.35 5.22
C ASP A 222 -13.17 -17.63 6.40
N ARG A 223 -13.18 -16.28 6.44
CA ARG A 223 -13.68 -15.53 7.60
C ARG A 223 -14.34 -14.20 7.23
N LYS A 224 -15.16 -13.68 8.16
CA LYS A 224 -15.77 -12.35 8.04
C LYS A 224 -14.98 -11.32 8.85
N HIS A 225 -14.92 -10.09 8.35
CA HIS A 225 -14.41 -8.94 9.10
C HIS A 225 -15.46 -8.46 10.12
N GLU A 226 -14.98 -7.82 11.20
CA GLU A 226 -15.85 -7.15 12.17
C GLU A 226 -16.48 -5.90 11.57
N ASP A 227 -17.62 -5.48 12.16
CA ASP A 227 -18.34 -4.29 11.73
C ASP A 227 -17.56 -3.01 12.10
N VAL A 228 -17.50 -2.07 11.18
CA VAL A 228 -16.76 -0.79 11.34
C VAL A 228 -17.36 0.07 12.45
N ASP A 229 -18.70 0.05 12.62
CA ASP A 229 -19.36 0.86 13.66
C ASP A 229 -19.01 0.37 15.07
N VAL A 230 -18.89 -0.95 15.25
CA VAL A 230 -18.42 -1.54 16.52
C VAL A 230 -16.98 -1.10 16.82
N ALA A 231 -16.11 -1.13 15.84
CA ALA A 231 -14.71 -0.72 16.00
C ALA A 231 -14.58 0.78 16.38
N MET A 232 -15.43 1.66 15.86
CA MET A 232 -15.45 3.07 16.24
C MET A 232 -15.85 3.29 17.70
N ASP A 233 -16.86 2.58 18.17
CA ASP A 233 -17.33 2.67 19.56
C ASP A 233 -16.25 2.15 20.53
N GLU A 234 -15.59 1.05 20.20
CA GLU A 234 -14.46 0.52 20.96
C GLU A 234 -13.30 1.50 21.01
N LEU A 235 -12.92 2.10 19.89
CA LEU A 235 -11.88 3.13 19.84
C LEU A 235 -12.23 4.32 20.75
N ALA A 236 -13.49 4.77 20.74
CA ALA A 236 -13.93 5.85 21.62
C ALA A 236 -13.83 5.48 23.10
N GLN A 237 -14.16 4.26 23.48
CA GLN A 237 -14.03 3.75 24.86
C GLN A 237 -12.56 3.67 25.29
N ILE A 238 -11.67 3.18 24.42
CA ILE A 238 -10.23 3.13 24.65
C ILE A 238 -9.69 4.54 24.92
N VAL A 239 -10.06 5.52 24.10
CA VAL A 239 -9.63 6.91 24.28
C VAL A 239 -10.09 7.48 25.63
N LYS A 240 -11.37 7.30 25.97
CA LYS A 240 -11.94 7.78 27.23
C LYS A 240 -11.23 7.15 28.45
N ARG A 241 -10.92 5.85 28.37
CA ARG A 241 -10.19 5.15 29.42
C ARG A 241 -8.76 5.69 29.57
N ALA A 242 -8.03 5.85 28.46
CA ALA A 242 -6.66 6.39 28.49
C ALA A 242 -6.61 7.83 29.06
N ILE A 243 -7.61 8.65 28.71
CA ILE A 243 -7.75 10.00 29.31
C ILE A 243 -7.95 9.93 30.83
N ALA A 244 -8.85 9.08 31.29
CA ALA A 244 -9.12 8.91 32.73
C ALA A 244 -7.89 8.42 33.51
N GLN A 245 -7.04 7.62 32.89
CA GLN A 245 -5.80 7.09 33.46
C GLN A 245 -4.60 8.06 33.30
N GLY A 246 -4.73 9.11 32.51
CA GLY A 246 -3.64 10.04 32.17
C GLY A 246 -2.53 9.39 31.32
N GLY A 247 -2.86 8.28 30.62
CA GLY A 247 -1.93 7.50 29.81
C GLY A 247 -1.93 7.88 28.33
N LYS A 248 -0.99 7.29 27.58
CA LYS A 248 -0.86 7.43 26.13
C LYS A 248 -1.54 6.26 25.43
N ILE A 249 -1.98 6.50 24.19
CA ILE A 249 -2.43 5.46 23.26
C ILE A 249 -1.39 5.37 22.17
N ILE A 250 -0.76 4.20 21.99
CA ILE A 250 0.28 3.97 21.00
C ILE A 250 -0.24 2.94 20.00
N ILE A 251 -0.39 3.37 18.75
CA ILE A 251 -1.03 2.57 17.71
C ILE A 251 -0.01 2.22 16.63
N PRO A 252 0.44 0.96 16.57
CA PRO A 252 1.15 0.46 15.40
C PRO A 252 0.23 0.48 14.19
N ALA A 253 0.64 1.14 13.11
CA ALA A 253 -0.18 1.21 11.91
C ALA A 253 0.68 1.24 10.64
N PHE A 254 0.20 0.59 9.59
CA PHE A 254 0.78 0.78 8.27
C PHE A 254 0.69 2.24 7.85
N ALA A 255 1.75 2.74 7.22
CA ALA A 255 1.87 4.15 6.82
C ALA A 255 0.83 4.55 5.77
N ILE A 256 0.38 3.60 4.95
CA ILE A 256 -0.60 3.79 3.90
C ILE A 256 -1.90 3.10 4.28
N GLU A 257 -3.00 3.77 4.06
CA GLU A 257 -4.39 3.40 4.30
C GLU A 257 -4.74 3.37 5.79
N ARG A 258 -4.15 2.47 6.60
CA ARG A 258 -4.53 2.31 8.01
C ARG A 258 -4.30 3.56 8.85
N THR A 259 -3.20 4.28 8.63
CA THR A 259 -2.95 5.56 9.31
C THR A 259 -3.99 6.60 8.92
N GLN A 260 -4.35 6.71 7.65
CA GLN A 260 -5.35 7.66 7.17
C GLN A 260 -6.75 7.32 7.66
N GLU A 261 -7.12 6.03 7.69
CA GLU A 261 -8.38 5.57 8.30
C GLU A 261 -8.46 5.97 9.79
N LEU A 262 -7.41 5.72 10.57
CA LEU A 262 -7.37 6.08 12.00
C LEU A 262 -7.49 7.59 12.19
N VAL A 263 -6.77 8.38 11.42
CA VAL A 263 -6.86 9.86 11.45
C VAL A 263 -8.28 10.31 11.16
N TYR A 264 -8.94 9.71 10.16
CA TYR A 264 -10.32 10.00 9.82
C TYR A 264 -11.28 9.64 10.97
N TYR A 265 -11.12 8.46 11.60
CA TYR A 265 -11.95 8.07 12.75
C TYR A 265 -11.77 9.00 13.93
N PHE A 266 -10.54 9.39 14.26
CA PHE A 266 -10.28 10.36 15.31
C PHE A 266 -10.91 11.72 14.98
N HIS A 267 -10.81 12.18 13.74
CA HIS A 267 -11.49 13.41 13.30
C HIS A 267 -13.00 13.31 13.55
N MET A 268 -13.64 12.23 13.12
CA MET A 268 -15.08 12.01 13.31
C MET A 268 -15.48 11.96 14.78
N LEU A 269 -14.71 11.31 15.63
CA LEU A 269 -14.99 11.20 17.06
C LEU A 269 -14.87 12.56 17.78
N VAL A 270 -13.89 13.38 17.39
CA VAL A 270 -13.71 14.74 17.92
C VAL A 270 -14.81 15.68 17.40
N ASP A 271 -15.10 15.67 16.09
CA ASP A 271 -16.13 16.54 15.47
C ASP A 271 -17.52 16.27 16.04
N ARG A 272 -17.86 14.99 16.27
CA ARG A 272 -19.11 14.56 16.92
C ARG A 272 -19.12 14.74 18.44
N LYS A 273 -18.04 15.24 19.03
CA LYS A 273 -17.88 15.40 20.49
C LYS A 273 -18.06 14.10 21.29
N ILE A 274 -17.78 12.95 20.67
CA ILE A 274 -17.83 11.61 21.32
C ILE A 274 -16.61 11.47 22.26
N ILE A 275 -15.47 12.02 21.84
CA ILE A 275 -14.24 12.11 22.64
C ILE A 275 -13.84 13.58 22.79
N PRO A 276 -13.16 13.98 23.88
CA PRO A 276 -12.57 15.28 23.99
C PRO A 276 -11.39 15.45 23.03
N GLN A 277 -11.04 16.70 22.76
CA GLN A 277 -9.88 17.02 21.93
C GLN A 277 -8.58 16.72 22.70
N ILE A 278 -7.84 15.71 22.26
CA ILE A 278 -6.51 15.34 22.77
C ILE A 278 -5.48 15.42 21.64
N PRO A 279 -4.20 15.64 21.92
CA PRO A 279 -3.16 15.62 20.88
C PRO A 279 -3.07 14.25 20.19
N ILE A 280 -3.05 14.25 18.86
CA ILE A 280 -2.88 13.07 18.03
C ILE A 280 -1.65 13.30 17.16
N TYR A 281 -0.67 12.42 17.28
CA TYR A 281 0.58 12.49 16.55
C TYR A 281 0.66 11.35 15.54
N VAL A 282 0.88 11.68 14.28
CA VAL A 282 1.29 10.70 13.25
C VAL A 282 2.80 10.78 13.14
N ASP A 283 3.48 9.82 13.77
CA ASP A 283 4.95 9.77 13.82
C ASP A 283 5.51 8.80 12.79
N SER A 284 5.36 9.19 11.53
CA SER A 284 5.89 8.48 10.35
C SER A 284 6.03 9.44 9.18
N PRO A 285 7.26 9.70 8.69
CA PRO A 285 7.46 10.51 7.49
C PRO A 285 6.74 9.93 6.26
N MET A 286 6.75 8.60 6.12
CA MET A 286 6.04 7.93 5.04
C MET A 286 4.53 8.14 5.12
N ALA A 287 3.93 8.02 6.32
CA ALA A 287 2.51 8.27 6.51
C ALA A 287 2.13 9.74 6.24
N THR A 288 3.01 10.68 6.58
CA THR A 288 2.85 12.11 6.26
C THR A 288 2.77 12.32 4.74
N ASN A 289 3.73 11.76 4.00
CA ASN A 289 3.77 11.86 2.53
C ASN A 289 2.57 11.15 1.89
N ALA A 290 2.21 9.96 2.38
CA ALA A 290 1.02 9.24 1.92
C ALA A 290 -0.25 10.07 2.13
N THR A 291 -0.40 10.74 3.29
CA THR A 291 -1.56 11.60 3.55
C THR A 291 -1.64 12.78 2.57
N SER A 292 -0.50 13.35 2.17
CA SER A 292 -0.45 14.38 1.13
C SER A 292 -0.93 13.84 -0.23
N ILE A 293 -0.59 12.58 -0.56
CA ILE A 293 -1.08 11.91 -1.77
C ILE A 293 -2.59 11.71 -1.71
N PHE A 294 -3.14 11.30 -0.56
CA PHE A 294 -4.60 11.23 -0.37
C PHE A 294 -5.29 12.56 -0.70
N GLN A 295 -4.74 13.68 -0.25
CA GLN A 295 -5.32 15.01 -0.46
C GLN A 295 -5.39 15.44 -1.94
N VAL A 296 -4.52 14.92 -2.79
CA VAL A 296 -4.47 15.29 -4.23
C VAL A 296 -5.17 14.30 -5.16
N HIS A 297 -5.75 13.21 -4.60
CA HIS A 297 -6.50 12.19 -5.34
C HIS A 297 -7.96 12.02 -4.88
N PRO A 298 -8.76 13.12 -4.86
CA PRO A 298 -10.15 13.06 -4.43
C PRO A 298 -11.05 12.22 -5.36
N GLU A 299 -10.58 11.89 -6.57
CA GLU A 299 -11.27 11.00 -7.50
C GLU A 299 -11.45 9.58 -6.97
N CYS A 300 -10.67 9.19 -5.95
CA CYS A 300 -10.79 7.88 -5.29
C CYS A 300 -11.74 7.91 -4.07
N TYR A 301 -12.23 9.09 -3.67
CA TYR A 301 -13.04 9.20 -2.46
C TYR A 301 -14.46 8.69 -2.65
N ASP A 302 -15.03 8.15 -1.56
CA ASP A 302 -16.46 7.95 -1.48
C ASP A 302 -17.21 9.29 -1.56
N LYS A 303 -18.48 9.24 -1.89
CA LYS A 303 -19.29 10.45 -2.08
C LYS A 303 -19.28 11.35 -0.85
N LYS A 304 -19.35 10.78 0.35
CA LYS A 304 -19.40 11.53 1.60
C LYS A 304 -18.10 12.28 1.87
N THR A 305 -16.97 11.62 1.71
CA THR A 305 -15.65 12.22 1.88
C THR A 305 -15.36 13.24 0.78
N HIS A 306 -15.71 12.93 -0.46
CA HIS A 306 -15.60 13.85 -1.59
C HIS A 306 -16.38 15.15 -1.35
N ASP A 307 -17.66 15.04 -0.95
CA ASP A 307 -18.50 16.23 -0.70
C ASP A 307 -17.98 17.02 0.52
N ALA A 308 -17.56 16.35 1.58
CA ALA A 308 -16.96 17.01 2.74
C ALA A 308 -15.70 17.79 2.37
N PHE A 309 -14.82 17.21 1.57
CA PHE A 309 -13.53 17.78 1.20
C PHE A 309 -13.66 18.90 0.16
N LEU A 310 -14.34 18.64 -0.97
CA LEU A 310 -14.39 19.56 -2.11
C LEU A 310 -15.54 20.56 -2.02
N VAL A 311 -16.72 20.17 -1.49
CA VAL A 311 -17.89 21.05 -1.44
C VAL A 311 -17.91 21.85 -0.14
N HIS A 312 -17.60 21.22 0.99
CA HIS A 312 -17.63 21.86 2.31
C HIS A 312 -16.28 22.35 2.81
N HIS A 313 -15.20 22.17 2.04
CA HIS A 313 -13.83 22.55 2.38
C HIS A 313 -13.34 22.02 3.73
N LYS A 314 -13.86 20.87 4.16
CA LYS A 314 -13.46 20.18 5.40
C LYS A 314 -12.38 19.15 5.09
N ASN A 315 -11.14 19.49 5.40
CA ASN A 315 -10.03 18.54 5.24
C ASN A 315 -10.10 17.47 6.35
N PRO A 316 -10.37 16.19 6.04
CA PRO A 316 -10.44 15.13 7.04
C PRO A 316 -9.08 14.83 7.70
N PHE A 317 -7.99 15.25 7.06
CA PHE A 317 -6.61 15.08 7.52
C PHE A 317 -6.00 16.36 8.10
N GLY A 318 -6.81 17.41 8.36
CA GLY A 318 -6.35 18.72 8.81
C GLY A 318 -7.21 19.29 9.93
N PHE A 319 -7.18 18.74 11.14
CA PHE A 319 -7.87 19.26 12.31
C PHE A 319 -6.90 19.62 13.45
N ASN A 320 -7.31 20.53 14.33
CA ASN A 320 -6.41 21.18 15.30
C ASN A 320 -5.67 20.24 16.25
N ALA A 321 -6.22 19.04 16.52
CA ALA A 321 -5.59 18.07 17.41
C ALA A 321 -4.50 17.22 16.72
N LEU A 322 -4.51 17.18 15.38
CA LEU A 322 -3.60 16.33 14.58
C LEU A 322 -2.28 17.04 14.31
N LYS A 323 -1.19 16.33 14.51
CA LYS A 323 0.17 16.78 14.18
C LYS A 323 0.96 15.66 13.48
N PHE A 324 1.61 16.01 12.39
CA PHE A 324 2.54 15.12 11.69
C PHE A 324 3.97 15.38 12.19
N VAL A 325 4.65 14.31 12.58
CA VAL A 325 6.01 14.35 13.13
C VAL A 325 6.99 13.80 12.12
N THR A 326 7.88 14.65 11.64
CA THR A 326 8.86 14.26 10.61
C THR A 326 10.27 14.14 11.17
N SER A 327 10.66 14.97 12.15
CA SER A 327 12.02 14.94 12.71
C SER A 327 12.19 13.84 13.77
N VAL A 328 13.44 13.40 13.93
CA VAL A 328 13.82 12.39 14.94
C VAL A 328 13.76 12.98 16.35
N GLU A 329 14.14 14.23 16.50
CA GLU A 329 14.15 14.96 17.77
C GLU A 329 12.73 15.11 18.31
N GLU A 330 11.78 15.50 17.45
CA GLU A 330 10.38 15.60 17.84
C GLU A 330 9.80 14.24 18.20
N SER A 331 10.08 13.20 17.41
CA SER A 331 9.68 11.82 17.68
C SER A 331 10.16 11.35 19.09
N LYS A 332 11.42 11.58 19.41
CA LYS A 332 11.98 11.25 20.73
C LYS A 332 11.28 12.03 21.85
N SER A 333 10.95 13.30 21.61
CA SER A 333 10.28 14.14 22.61
C SER A 333 8.90 13.63 23.01
N LEU A 334 8.19 12.93 22.10
CA LEU A 334 6.88 12.34 22.41
C LEU A 334 6.92 11.32 23.54
N ASN A 335 8.04 10.58 23.67
CA ASN A 335 8.20 9.60 24.74
C ASN A 335 8.35 10.27 26.12
N GLN A 336 8.84 11.52 26.15
CA GLN A 336 9.07 12.29 27.39
C GLN A 336 7.84 13.15 27.77
N LYS A 337 6.92 13.39 26.84
CA LYS A 337 5.68 14.16 27.13
C LYS A 337 4.79 13.36 28.08
N GLU A 338 4.16 14.06 29.01
CA GLU A 338 3.19 13.49 29.93
C GLU A 338 1.75 13.80 29.48
N GLY A 339 0.81 13.03 30.03
CA GLY A 339 -0.63 13.20 29.79
C GLY A 339 -1.17 12.42 28.60
N PRO A 340 -2.51 12.45 28.42
CA PRO A 340 -3.17 11.67 27.40
C PRO A 340 -2.88 12.22 26.01
N MET A 341 -2.45 11.35 25.14
CA MET A 341 -2.21 11.61 23.71
C MET A 341 -2.29 10.32 22.90
N VAL A 342 -2.50 10.45 21.60
CA VAL A 342 -2.41 9.34 20.64
C VAL A 342 -1.14 9.47 19.84
N ILE A 343 -0.40 8.38 19.68
CA ILE A 343 0.77 8.26 18.81
C ILE A 343 0.49 7.13 17.81
N ILE A 344 0.32 7.48 16.55
CA ILE A 344 0.17 6.53 15.44
C ILE A 344 1.52 6.46 14.74
N SER A 345 2.13 5.28 14.69
CA SER A 345 3.48 5.14 14.14
C SER A 345 3.65 3.84 13.34
N ALA A 346 4.40 3.92 12.27
CA ALA A 346 4.78 2.76 11.48
C ALA A 346 6.00 2.04 12.09
N ASP A 347 6.11 0.76 11.96
CA ASP A 347 5.40 -0.19 11.11
C ASP A 347 4.28 -0.90 11.90
N GLY A 348 3.23 -1.30 11.17
CA GLY A 348 2.06 -1.98 11.77
C GLY A 348 2.35 -3.38 12.32
N MET A 349 3.40 -4.05 11.84
CA MET A 349 3.83 -5.37 12.32
C MET A 349 4.81 -5.29 13.49
N CYS A 350 5.21 -4.09 13.89
CA CYS A 350 6.19 -3.87 14.95
C CYS A 350 7.55 -4.55 14.73
N GLU A 351 7.97 -4.68 13.48
CA GLU A 351 9.27 -5.27 13.12
C GLU A 351 10.34 -4.21 12.85
N ALA A 352 9.93 -3.00 12.51
CA ALA A 352 10.81 -1.89 12.16
C ALA A 352 10.17 -0.53 12.51
N GLY A 353 10.88 0.57 12.19
CA GLY A 353 10.34 1.92 12.28
C GLY A 353 10.35 2.53 13.68
N ARG A 354 9.74 3.71 13.77
CA ARG A 354 9.71 4.52 15.00
C ARG A 354 8.84 3.88 16.10
N ILE A 355 7.87 3.05 15.70
CA ILE A 355 6.99 2.34 16.65
C ILE A 355 7.77 1.53 17.68
N LEU A 356 8.89 0.91 17.30
CA LEU A 356 9.72 0.13 18.23
C LEU A 356 10.25 0.98 19.37
N HIS A 357 10.62 2.23 19.10
CA HIS A 357 11.07 3.15 20.13
C HIS A 357 9.93 3.60 21.04
N HIS A 358 8.74 3.83 20.49
CA HIS A 358 7.56 4.16 21.30
C HIS A 358 7.16 3.00 22.20
N LEU A 359 7.14 1.77 21.69
CA LEU A 359 6.84 0.58 22.48
C LEU A 359 7.88 0.40 23.59
N ALA A 360 9.18 0.44 23.28
CA ALA A 360 10.25 0.27 24.26
C ALA A 360 10.20 1.28 25.41
N ASN A 361 9.75 2.51 25.17
CA ASN A 361 9.69 3.56 26.19
C ASN A 361 8.38 3.61 26.98
N ASN A 362 7.30 2.97 26.50
CA ASN A 362 5.97 3.21 27.05
C ASN A 362 5.22 1.92 27.46
N ILE A 363 5.65 0.72 27.02
CA ILE A 363 4.92 -0.53 27.25
C ILE A 363 4.88 -0.96 28.71
N SER A 364 5.85 -0.53 29.52
CA SER A 364 5.92 -0.86 30.96
C SER A 364 5.01 -0.01 31.85
N ASP A 365 4.45 1.08 31.34
CA ASP A 365 3.54 1.93 32.09
C ASP A 365 2.08 1.46 31.90
N SER A 366 1.48 0.95 32.97
CA SER A 366 0.12 0.39 32.97
C SER A 366 -1.01 1.40 32.65
N ARG A 367 -0.70 2.70 32.65
CA ARG A 367 -1.63 3.76 32.22
C ARG A 367 -1.77 3.81 30.70
N ASN A 368 -0.77 3.33 29.99
CA ASN A 368 -0.74 3.36 28.53
C ASN A 368 -1.56 2.22 27.93
N THR A 369 -2.04 2.44 26.69
CA THR A 369 -2.72 1.43 25.87
C THR A 369 -1.94 1.25 24.57
N ILE A 370 -1.74 -0.01 24.18
CA ILE A 370 -1.13 -0.39 22.92
C ILE A 370 -2.22 -1.02 22.05
#